data_622b21ee6200dfc776c1ba038e963e81
#
_entry.id   622b21ee6200dfc776c1ba038e963e81
#
_cell.length_a   1.000
_cell.length_b   1.000
_cell.length_c   1.000
_cell.angle_alpha   90.00
_cell.angle_beta   90.00
_cell.angle_gamma   90.00
#
_symmetry.space_group_name_H-M   'P 1'
#
loop_
_entity.id
_entity.type
_entity.pdbx_description
1 polymer ?
#
loop_
_entity_poly.entity_id
_entity_poly.type
_entity_poly.pdbx_seq_one_letter_code
_entity_poly.pdbx_strand_id
1 'polypeptide(L)'
;MRTRLLLMAALFVVLAAPPAVPQIAWAQAPKPAETPKGPARVTQTAEITMEKGGVIKIEFFPDDAPKTVENFVTLAKKGFYDGLTFHRIEPNFVIQGGDPKGDGTGGPGYKIKAEFNKNQHVRGAVAMARSNDPDSAGSQFYITLAAAHFLDGKYTVFGKVVSGMNIVDNVKKGDKMKSVKIIEAAQ
;
A
#
# COMPACT_ATOMS: atom_id res chain seq x y z
N MET A 1 -86.49 22.49 -48.26
CA MET A 1 -85.62 21.71 -47.42
C MET A 1 -84.23 22.28 -47.59
N ARG A 2 -83.64 22.77 -46.52
CA ARG A 2 -82.51 23.69 -46.59
C ARG A 2 -81.19 22.97 -46.28
N THR A 3 -80.34 22.87 -47.30
CA THR A 3 -78.97 22.36 -47.20
C THR A 3 -78.09 23.40 -46.57
N ARG A 4 -77.46 23.16 -45.38
CA ARG A 4 -76.45 24.04 -44.77
C ARG A 4 -75.08 23.52 -45.19
N LEU A 5 -74.36 24.37 -45.89
CA LEU A 5 -72.96 24.22 -46.28
C LEU A 5 -72.11 24.65 -45.09
N LEU A 6 -71.33 23.74 -44.55
CA LEU A 6 -70.34 24.02 -43.50
C LEU A 6 -68.98 24.22 -44.15
N LEU A 7 -68.49 25.51 -44.08
CA LEU A 7 -67.17 25.89 -44.49
C LEU A 7 -66.19 25.49 -43.40
N MET A 8 -65.28 24.56 -43.72
CA MET A 8 -64.16 24.27 -42.86
C MET A 8 -62.98 25.19 -43.24
N ALA A 9 -62.64 26.13 -42.32
CA ALA A 9 -61.41 26.93 -42.41
C ALA A 9 -60.22 26.11 -41.92
N ALA A 10 -59.30 25.78 -42.84
CA ALA A 10 -58.04 25.15 -42.47
C ALA A 10 -57.09 26.21 -41.89
N LEU A 11 -56.78 26.05 -40.63
CA LEU A 11 -55.79 26.87 -39.89
C LEU A 11 -54.40 26.31 -40.20
N PHE A 12 -53.60 26.98 -41.05
CA PHE A 12 -52.18 26.66 -41.26
C PHE A 12 -51.39 27.22 -40.05
N VAL A 13 -50.94 26.28 -39.16
CA VAL A 13 -49.95 26.62 -38.15
C VAL A 13 -48.57 26.51 -38.79
N VAL A 14 -47.96 27.68 -39.03
CA VAL A 14 -46.56 27.80 -39.45
C VAL A 14 -45.70 27.51 -38.21
N LEU A 15 -45.12 26.32 -38.14
CA LEU A 15 -44.15 25.94 -37.12
C LEU A 15 -42.81 26.62 -37.46
N ALA A 16 -42.47 27.71 -36.76
CA ALA A 16 -41.17 28.32 -36.87
C ALA A 16 -40.12 27.38 -36.24
N ALA A 17 -39.12 26.98 -37.04
CA ALA A 17 -37.97 26.21 -36.54
C ALA A 17 -37.17 27.06 -35.52
N PRO A 18 -36.73 26.43 -34.40
CA PRO A 18 -35.91 27.15 -33.44
C PRO A 18 -34.52 27.46 -34.05
N PRO A 19 -33.89 28.60 -33.67
CA PRO A 19 -32.57 28.95 -34.17
C PRO A 19 -31.53 27.89 -33.75
N ALA A 20 -30.68 27.49 -34.71
CA ALA A 20 -29.57 26.58 -34.48
C ALA A 20 -28.61 27.20 -33.45
N VAL A 21 -28.51 26.60 -32.29
CA VAL A 21 -27.51 26.92 -31.27
C VAL A 21 -26.17 26.41 -31.79
N PRO A 22 -25.12 27.24 -31.92
CA PRO A 22 -23.82 26.77 -32.32
C PRO A 22 -23.32 25.74 -31.25
N GLN A 23 -23.11 24.51 -31.68
CA GLN A 23 -22.44 23.52 -30.84
C GLN A 23 -20.99 23.97 -30.66
N ILE A 24 -20.70 24.52 -29.50
CA ILE A 24 -19.31 24.73 -29.05
C ILE A 24 -18.71 23.35 -28.93
N ALA A 25 -17.85 22.99 -29.88
CA ALA A 25 -17.04 21.77 -29.80
C ALA A 25 -16.23 21.87 -28.51
N TRP A 26 -16.56 21.04 -27.53
CA TRP A 26 -15.74 20.86 -26.35
C TRP A 26 -14.39 20.36 -26.84
N ALA A 27 -13.41 21.27 -26.87
CA ALA A 27 -12.03 20.88 -27.11
C ALA A 27 -11.71 19.74 -26.09
N GLN A 28 -11.40 18.55 -26.61
CA GLN A 28 -10.98 17.43 -25.80
C GLN A 28 -9.81 17.94 -24.93
N ALA A 29 -9.98 17.87 -23.62
CA ALA A 29 -8.90 18.18 -22.70
C ALA A 29 -7.68 17.36 -23.12
N PRO A 30 -6.47 17.93 -23.19
CA PRO A 30 -5.29 17.18 -23.57
C PRO A 30 -5.18 15.98 -22.62
N LYS A 31 -5.07 14.77 -23.20
CA LYS A 31 -4.77 13.55 -22.47
C LYS A 31 -3.58 13.85 -21.54
N PRO A 32 -3.65 13.54 -20.23
CA PRO A 32 -2.51 13.75 -19.35
C PRO A 32 -1.27 13.15 -20.02
N ALA A 33 -0.22 13.94 -20.18
CA ALA A 33 1.03 13.48 -20.74
C ALA A 33 1.49 12.27 -19.90
N GLU A 34 1.64 11.13 -20.54
CA GLU A 34 2.25 9.96 -19.91
C GLU A 34 3.66 10.39 -19.51
N THR A 35 3.91 10.45 -18.22
CA THR A 35 5.24 10.72 -17.68
C THR A 35 6.20 9.71 -18.32
N PRO A 36 7.36 10.12 -18.87
CA PRO A 36 8.30 9.19 -19.49
C PRO A 36 8.58 8.07 -18.49
N LYS A 37 8.30 6.84 -18.90
CA LYS A 37 8.63 5.64 -18.13
C LYS A 37 10.15 5.65 -17.98
N GLY A 38 10.65 6.00 -16.79
CA GLY A 38 12.06 5.88 -16.46
C GLY A 38 12.53 4.43 -16.66
N PRO A 39 13.84 4.15 -16.58
CA PRO A 39 14.37 2.80 -16.78
C PRO A 39 13.55 1.81 -15.96
N ALA A 40 13.28 0.62 -16.55
CA ALA A 40 12.39 -0.39 -15.97
C ALA A 40 12.63 -0.54 -14.47
N ARG A 41 11.64 -0.17 -13.69
CA ARG A 41 11.74 -0.17 -12.23
C ARG A 41 11.58 -1.60 -11.77
N VAL A 42 12.65 -2.18 -11.24
CA VAL A 42 12.56 -3.49 -10.59
C VAL A 42 11.75 -3.32 -9.32
N THR A 43 10.53 -3.84 -9.33
CA THR A 43 9.71 -3.88 -8.11
C THR A 43 10.21 -5.05 -7.25
N GLN A 44 10.70 -4.72 -6.06
CA GLN A 44 11.07 -5.72 -5.06
C GLN A 44 9.91 -5.93 -4.10
N THR A 45 9.63 -7.19 -3.80
CA THR A 45 8.69 -7.60 -2.75
C THR A 45 9.37 -8.58 -1.81
N ALA A 46 8.88 -8.68 -0.56
CA ALA A 46 9.31 -9.74 0.33
C ALA A 46 8.23 -10.80 0.47
N GLU A 47 8.65 -12.06 0.52
CA GLU A 47 7.82 -13.19 0.89
C GLU A 47 8.31 -13.79 2.22
N ILE A 48 7.51 -13.63 3.27
CA ILE A 48 7.73 -14.27 4.57
C ILE A 48 6.96 -15.58 4.57
N THR A 49 7.68 -16.70 4.50
CA THR A 49 7.11 -18.04 4.67
C THR A 49 7.06 -18.38 6.15
N MET A 50 5.89 -18.71 6.66
CA MET A 50 5.73 -19.11 8.06
C MET A 50 6.06 -20.59 8.26
N GLU A 51 6.66 -20.97 9.41
CA GLU A 51 6.97 -22.38 9.73
C GLU A 51 5.72 -23.24 9.81
N LYS A 52 4.62 -22.68 10.30
CA LYS A 52 3.30 -23.34 10.37
C LYS A 52 2.54 -23.36 9.05
N GLY A 53 3.16 -22.88 7.98
CA GLY A 53 2.55 -22.75 6.66
C GLY A 53 1.95 -21.35 6.41
N GLY A 54 1.78 -21.06 5.14
CA GLY A 54 1.31 -19.77 4.66
C GLY A 54 2.43 -18.80 4.32
N VAL A 55 2.12 -17.83 3.46
CA VAL A 55 3.06 -16.81 2.96
C VAL A 55 2.44 -15.43 3.13
N ILE A 56 3.21 -14.52 3.68
CA ILE A 56 2.88 -13.09 3.77
C ILE A 56 3.71 -12.37 2.73
N LYS A 57 3.07 -11.63 1.81
CA LYS A 57 3.76 -10.84 0.78
C LYS A 57 3.72 -9.37 1.14
N ILE A 58 4.89 -8.72 1.09
CA ILE A 58 5.08 -7.31 1.39
C ILE A 58 5.55 -6.59 0.14
N GLU A 59 4.86 -5.54 -0.26
CA GLU A 59 5.30 -4.56 -1.24
C GLU A 59 6.03 -3.43 -0.52
N PHE A 60 7.22 -3.04 -1.04
CA PHE A 60 8.03 -1.99 -0.45
C PHE A 60 7.73 -0.60 -1.00
N PHE A 61 8.08 0.43 -0.23
CA PHE A 61 8.01 1.85 -0.59
C PHE A 61 9.42 2.46 -0.70
N PRO A 62 10.21 2.09 -1.72
CA PRO A 62 11.61 2.51 -1.83
C PRO A 62 11.79 4.01 -2.08
N ASP A 63 10.76 4.71 -2.59
CA ASP A 63 10.80 6.17 -2.78
C ASP A 63 10.63 6.93 -1.47
N ASP A 64 9.88 6.34 -0.52
CA ASP A 64 9.55 6.98 0.76
C ASP A 64 10.52 6.60 1.89
N ALA A 65 11.14 5.40 1.79
CA ALA A 65 12.03 4.86 2.80
C ALA A 65 13.19 4.05 2.18
N PRO A 66 14.03 4.65 1.30
CA PRO A 66 15.03 3.94 0.52
C PRO A 66 16.05 3.18 1.38
N LYS A 67 16.56 3.78 2.44
CA LYS A 67 17.57 3.16 3.31
C LYS A 67 16.99 2.05 4.18
N THR A 68 15.76 2.21 4.61
CA THR A 68 15.04 1.19 5.38
C THR A 68 14.75 -0.03 4.51
N VAL A 69 14.27 0.18 3.27
CA VAL A 69 14.05 -0.91 2.30
C VAL A 69 15.36 -1.60 1.97
N GLU A 70 16.44 -0.86 1.66
CA GLU A 70 17.77 -1.41 1.39
C GLU A 70 18.26 -2.28 2.55
N ASN A 71 18.10 -1.80 3.79
CA ASN A 71 18.48 -2.53 5.00
C ASN A 71 17.69 -3.83 5.15
N PHE A 72 16.35 -3.77 5.04
CA PHE A 72 15.51 -4.97 5.14
C PHE A 72 15.86 -5.99 4.06
N VAL A 73 15.99 -5.56 2.82
CA VAL A 73 16.36 -6.41 1.67
C VAL A 73 17.73 -7.06 1.88
N THR A 74 18.71 -6.29 2.36
CA THR A 74 20.07 -6.79 2.63
C THR A 74 20.05 -7.87 3.72
N LEU A 75 19.33 -7.64 4.82
CA LEU A 75 19.19 -8.60 5.91
C LEU A 75 18.45 -9.86 5.43
N ALA A 76 17.36 -9.71 4.68
CA ALA A 76 16.60 -10.83 4.14
C ALA A 76 17.45 -11.68 3.18
N LYS A 77 18.20 -11.06 2.25
CA LYS A 77 19.10 -11.76 1.33
C LYS A 77 20.23 -12.53 2.04
N LYS A 78 20.64 -12.07 3.24
CA LYS A 78 21.60 -12.77 4.11
C LYS A 78 20.97 -13.89 4.95
N GLY A 79 19.65 -14.12 4.87
CA GLY A 79 18.94 -15.09 5.69
C GLY A 79 18.82 -14.68 7.16
N PHE A 80 19.04 -13.38 7.48
CA PHE A 80 19.03 -12.89 8.86
C PHE A 80 17.70 -13.14 9.57
N TYR A 81 16.58 -13.07 8.86
CA TYR A 81 15.25 -13.26 9.41
C TYR A 81 14.82 -14.73 9.53
N ASP A 82 15.55 -15.66 8.92
CA ASP A 82 15.18 -17.08 8.87
C ASP A 82 15.22 -17.69 10.28
N GLY A 83 14.14 -18.32 10.69
CA GLY A 83 13.97 -18.88 12.02
C GLY A 83 13.64 -17.89 13.14
N LEU A 84 13.64 -16.58 12.88
CA LEU A 84 13.27 -15.56 13.86
C LEU A 84 11.77 -15.61 14.16
N THR A 85 11.40 -15.21 15.38
CA THR A 85 10.01 -15.26 15.85
C THR A 85 9.32 -13.91 15.75
N PHE A 86 7.98 -13.96 15.68
CA PHE A 86 7.15 -12.84 16.11
C PHE A 86 7.06 -12.87 17.63
N HIS A 87 7.92 -12.10 18.28
CA HIS A 87 8.10 -12.12 19.74
C HIS A 87 7.06 -11.29 20.51
N ARG A 88 6.36 -10.36 19.81
CA ARG A 88 5.33 -9.50 20.40
C ARG A 88 4.08 -9.49 19.53
N ILE A 89 2.94 -9.76 20.14
CA ILE A 89 1.62 -9.71 19.53
C ILE A 89 0.73 -8.86 20.40
N GLU A 90 0.22 -7.77 19.87
CA GLU A 90 -0.79 -6.92 20.50
C GLU A 90 -2.09 -7.00 19.69
N PRO A 91 -3.12 -7.65 20.20
CA PRO A 91 -4.39 -7.81 19.50
C PRO A 91 -4.98 -6.46 19.05
N ASN A 92 -5.49 -6.42 17.81
CA ASN A 92 -6.04 -5.21 17.20
C ASN A 92 -5.03 -4.05 17.04
N PHE A 93 -3.75 -4.33 17.20
CA PHE A 93 -2.71 -3.31 17.05
C PHE A 93 -1.60 -3.80 16.11
N VAL A 94 -0.64 -4.61 16.59
CA VAL A 94 0.50 -5.03 15.77
C VAL A 94 0.94 -6.47 16.07
N ILE A 95 1.62 -7.08 15.09
CA ILE A 95 2.57 -8.17 15.31
C ILE A 95 3.98 -7.64 15.06
N GLN A 96 4.95 -7.98 15.91
CA GLN A 96 6.33 -7.49 15.82
C GLN A 96 7.32 -8.65 15.85
N GLY A 97 8.28 -8.61 14.92
CA GLY A 97 9.32 -9.62 14.75
C GLY A 97 10.65 -8.99 14.32
N GLY A 98 11.59 -9.83 13.83
CA GLY A 98 12.89 -9.40 13.33
C GLY A 98 13.95 -9.17 14.43
N ASP A 99 13.69 -9.69 15.62
CA ASP A 99 14.63 -9.68 16.75
C ASP A 99 15.36 -11.03 16.85
N PRO A 100 16.71 -11.07 16.68
CA PRO A 100 17.48 -12.30 16.80
C PRO A 100 17.51 -12.88 18.22
N LYS A 101 17.25 -12.08 19.26
CA LYS A 101 17.14 -12.55 20.64
C LYS A 101 15.72 -12.98 21.00
N GLY A 102 14.70 -12.49 20.30
CA GLY A 102 13.30 -12.82 20.56
C GLY A 102 12.72 -12.22 21.85
N ASP A 103 13.38 -11.24 22.46
CA ASP A 103 12.97 -10.57 23.70
C ASP A 103 12.70 -9.06 23.53
N GLY A 104 12.87 -8.52 22.33
CA GLY A 104 12.72 -7.11 22.00
C GLY A 104 14.00 -6.29 22.08
N THR A 105 15.11 -6.86 22.53
CA THR A 105 16.37 -6.13 22.76
C THR A 105 17.42 -6.35 21.68
N GLY A 106 17.22 -7.31 20.80
CA GLY A 106 18.17 -7.70 19.76
C GLY A 106 18.05 -6.83 18.49
N GLY A 107 19.06 -6.97 17.64
CA GLY A 107 19.15 -6.26 16.36
C GLY A 107 20.31 -6.75 15.52
N PRO A 108 20.60 -6.11 14.38
CA PRO A 108 21.63 -6.54 13.43
C PRO A 108 23.05 -6.13 13.81
N GLY A 109 23.24 -5.51 14.99
CA GLY A 109 24.54 -4.97 15.45
C GLY A 109 24.81 -3.52 15.02
N TYR A 110 23.87 -2.87 14.34
CA TYR A 110 23.93 -1.46 13.94
C TYR A 110 22.52 -0.84 13.96
N LYS A 111 22.46 0.47 13.75
CA LYS A 111 21.24 1.25 13.68
C LYS A 111 21.15 1.99 12.35
N ILE A 112 19.94 2.30 11.91
CA ILE A 112 19.63 3.11 10.74
C ILE A 112 18.85 4.36 11.13
N LYS A 113 19.02 5.42 10.35
CA LYS A 113 18.27 6.67 10.53
C LYS A 113 16.80 6.49 10.19
N ALA A 114 15.94 7.24 10.88
CA ALA A 114 14.53 7.28 10.58
C ALA A 114 14.25 7.93 9.22
N GLU A 115 13.29 7.38 8.49
CA GLU A 115 12.78 7.91 7.23
C GLU A 115 11.27 8.12 7.37
N PHE A 116 10.88 9.09 8.24
CA PHE A 116 9.47 9.41 8.44
C PHE A 116 8.86 9.95 7.16
N ASN A 117 7.68 9.44 6.80
CA ASN A 117 7.04 9.72 5.53
C ASN A 117 5.52 9.85 5.68
N LYS A 118 4.80 10.06 4.58
CA LYS A 118 3.35 10.28 4.55
C LYS A 118 2.52 9.00 4.62
N ASN A 119 3.15 7.83 4.53
CA ASN A 119 2.44 6.57 4.56
C ASN A 119 1.82 6.36 5.95
N GLN A 120 0.53 6.06 5.95
CA GLN A 120 -0.25 5.91 7.17
C GLN A 120 -0.14 4.49 7.71
N HIS A 121 -0.26 4.35 9.03
CA HIS A 121 -0.38 3.07 9.71
C HIS A 121 -1.82 2.52 9.58
N VAL A 122 -2.25 2.26 8.35
CA VAL A 122 -3.48 1.51 8.08
C VAL A 122 -3.25 0.03 8.31
N ARG A 123 -4.32 -0.77 8.37
CA ARG A 123 -4.19 -2.23 8.48
C ARG A 123 -3.26 -2.79 7.38
N GLY A 124 -2.28 -3.60 7.78
CA GLY A 124 -1.29 -4.20 6.88
C GLY A 124 -0.08 -3.32 6.58
N ALA A 125 0.03 -2.12 7.15
CA ALA A 125 1.24 -1.33 7.05
C ALA A 125 2.41 -2.05 7.72
N VAL A 126 3.60 -1.96 7.10
CA VAL A 126 4.85 -2.54 7.61
C VAL A 126 5.79 -1.41 7.96
N ALA A 127 6.20 -1.35 9.23
CA ALA A 127 7.02 -0.25 9.73
C ALA A 127 8.14 -0.74 10.66
N MET A 128 9.19 0.09 10.80
CA MET A 128 10.32 -0.23 11.69
C MET A 128 9.97 0.01 13.15
N ALA A 129 10.27 -0.99 13.98
CA ALA A 129 10.31 -0.81 15.42
C ALA A 129 11.60 -0.08 15.84
N ARG A 130 11.53 0.70 16.91
CA ARG A 130 12.64 1.48 17.46
C ARG A 130 12.48 1.72 18.96
N SER A 131 13.55 2.16 19.60
CA SER A 131 13.50 2.71 20.96
C SER A 131 12.98 4.16 20.96
N ASN A 132 13.18 4.89 22.07
CA ASN A 132 12.82 6.32 22.13
C ASN A 132 13.63 7.18 21.15
N ASP A 133 14.87 6.80 20.86
CA ASP A 133 15.70 7.45 19.85
C ASP A 133 15.14 7.16 18.46
N PRO A 134 14.76 8.18 17.66
CA PRO A 134 14.27 8.00 16.30
C PRO A 134 15.21 7.19 15.40
N ASP A 135 16.51 7.37 15.56
CA ASP A 135 17.56 6.76 14.75
C ASP A 135 18.07 5.43 15.36
N SER A 136 17.20 4.71 16.07
CA SER A 136 17.53 3.45 16.73
C SER A 136 16.96 2.21 16.06
N ALA A 137 16.30 2.35 14.91
CA ALA A 137 15.82 1.20 14.16
C ALA A 137 16.98 0.30 13.69
N GLY A 138 16.74 -0.98 13.57
CA GLY A 138 17.76 -1.95 13.13
C GLY A 138 17.14 -3.03 12.23
N SER A 139 16.77 -4.16 12.82
CA SER A 139 16.12 -5.26 12.11
C SER A 139 14.67 -5.49 12.50
N GLN A 140 14.23 -4.98 13.67
CA GLN A 140 12.88 -5.24 14.13
C GLN A 140 11.86 -4.44 13.35
N PHE A 141 10.78 -5.10 12.95
CA PHE A 141 9.66 -4.51 12.23
C PHE A 141 8.33 -4.98 12.82
N TYR A 142 7.27 -4.26 12.51
CA TYR A 142 5.92 -4.68 12.87
C TYR A 142 4.96 -4.54 11.69
N ILE A 143 3.89 -5.33 11.72
CA ILE A 143 2.77 -5.27 10.79
C ILE A 143 1.53 -4.88 11.59
N THR A 144 0.79 -3.87 11.12
CA THR A 144 -0.41 -3.39 11.79
C THR A 144 -1.60 -4.33 11.54
N LEU A 145 -2.33 -4.68 12.59
CA LEU A 145 -3.56 -5.47 12.52
C LEU A 145 -4.81 -4.60 12.33
N ALA A 146 -4.73 -3.34 12.73
CA ALA A 146 -5.75 -2.31 12.55
C ALA A 146 -5.08 -0.96 12.28
N ALA A 147 -5.86 0.07 11.95
CA ALA A 147 -5.35 1.42 11.79
C ALA A 147 -4.78 1.96 13.12
N ALA A 148 -3.59 2.56 13.06
CA ALA A 148 -2.86 3.10 14.20
C ALA A 148 -2.31 4.49 13.88
N HIS A 149 -3.18 5.42 13.47
CA HIS A 149 -2.82 6.76 12.99
C HIS A 149 -2.01 7.60 13.99
N PHE A 150 -2.08 7.29 15.28
CA PHE A 150 -1.25 7.95 16.30
C PHE A 150 0.25 7.69 16.14
N LEU A 151 0.66 6.74 15.29
CA LEU A 151 2.05 6.44 14.91
C LEU A 151 2.49 7.17 13.64
N ASP A 152 1.57 7.77 12.88
CA ASP A 152 1.86 8.44 11.62
C ASP A 152 2.88 9.57 11.82
N GLY A 153 3.88 9.63 10.92
CA GLY A 153 4.99 10.58 11.01
C GLY A 153 5.99 10.35 12.15
N LYS A 154 5.81 9.30 12.97
CA LYS A 154 6.68 8.97 14.11
C LYS A 154 7.47 7.69 13.94
N TYR A 155 7.06 6.83 13.01
CA TYR A 155 7.73 5.59 12.66
C TYR A 155 7.86 5.49 11.14
N THR A 156 8.92 4.85 10.66
CA THR A 156 9.18 4.66 9.23
C THR A 156 8.31 3.55 8.69
N VAL A 157 7.27 3.89 7.93
CA VAL A 157 6.49 2.93 7.14
C VAL A 157 7.26 2.68 5.85
N PHE A 158 7.69 1.46 5.61
CA PHE A 158 8.52 1.12 4.45
C PHE A 158 7.88 0.11 3.49
N GLY A 159 6.65 -0.33 3.80
CA GLY A 159 5.91 -1.25 2.94
C GLY A 159 4.50 -1.52 3.44
N LYS A 160 3.82 -2.40 2.71
CA LYS A 160 2.47 -2.89 3.06
C LYS A 160 2.34 -4.37 2.72
N VAL A 161 1.51 -5.07 3.45
CA VAL A 161 1.09 -6.44 3.12
C VAL A 161 0.11 -6.39 1.95
N VAL A 162 0.46 -7.05 0.85
CA VAL A 162 -0.39 -7.16 -0.36
C VAL A 162 -1.08 -8.51 -0.47
N SER A 163 -0.59 -9.52 0.26
CA SER A 163 -1.22 -10.85 0.34
C SER A 163 -0.86 -11.52 1.65
N GLY A 164 -1.75 -12.36 2.19
CA GLY A 164 -1.50 -13.11 3.41
C GLY A 164 -1.91 -12.41 4.70
N MET A 165 -2.77 -11.37 4.65
CA MET A 165 -3.30 -10.75 5.87
C MET A 165 -4.06 -11.73 6.79
N ASN A 166 -4.71 -12.74 6.21
CA ASN A 166 -5.31 -13.83 6.99
C ASN A 166 -4.27 -14.66 7.75
N ILE A 167 -3.03 -14.77 7.25
CA ILE A 167 -1.92 -15.40 7.96
C ILE A 167 -1.46 -14.49 9.10
N VAL A 168 -1.27 -13.18 8.81
CA VAL A 168 -0.90 -12.15 9.80
C VAL A 168 -1.85 -12.14 11.00
N ASP A 169 -3.16 -12.23 10.77
CA ASP A 169 -4.19 -12.24 11.83
C ASP A 169 -4.10 -13.46 12.75
N ASN A 170 -3.56 -14.56 12.25
CA ASN A 170 -3.45 -15.83 12.98
C ASN A 170 -2.07 -16.08 13.61
N VAL A 171 -1.11 -15.16 13.41
CA VAL A 171 0.22 -15.24 14.03
C VAL A 171 0.09 -15.17 15.54
N LYS A 172 0.77 -16.08 16.22
CA LYS A 172 0.85 -16.13 17.69
C LYS A 172 2.27 -15.81 18.15
N LYS A 173 2.38 -15.34 19.39
CA LYS A 173 3.69 -15.09 20.00
C LYS A 173 4.55 -16.37 19.95
N GLY A 174 5.75 -16.22 19.41
CA GLY A 174 6.70 -17.32 19.23
C GLY A 174 6.59 -18.04 17.88
N ASP A 175 5.61 -17.70 17.02
CA ASP A 175 5.56 -18.27 15.67
C ASP A 175 6.76 -17.78 14.85
N LYS A 176 7.36 -18.71 14.08
CA LYS A 176 8.61 -18.48 13.37
C LYS A 176 8.39 -18.15 11.90
N MET A 177 9.19 -17.24 11.41
CA MET A 177 9.43 -17.04 9.99
C MET A 177 10.37 -18.16 9.53
N LYS A 178 9.90 -19.11 8.72
CA LYS A 178 10.74 -20.18 8.15
C LYS A 178 11.80 -19.58 7.23
N SER A 179 11.43 -18.60 6.41
CA SER A 179 12.34 -17.87 5.55
C SER A 179 11.74 -16.53 5.12
N VAL A 180 12.61 -15.56 4.83
CA VAL A 180 12.23 -14.29 4.20
C VAL A 180 12.99 -14.14 2.90
N LYS A 181 12.29 -14.16 1.78
CA LYS A 181 12.88 -14.07 0.43
C LYS A 181 12.49 -12.78 -0.25
N ILE A 182 13.43 -12.21 -1.00
CA ILE A 182 13.19 -11.05 -1.85
C ILE A 182 12.92 -11.54 -3.27
N ILE A 183 11.76 -11.14 -3.79
CA ILE A 183 11.32 -11.42 -5.15
C ILE A 183 11.48 -10.15 -5.97
N GLU A 184 12.22 -10.24 -7.05
CA GLU A 184 12.47 -9.15 -8.00
C GLU A 184 11.64 -9.42 -9.27
N ALA A 185 10.75 -8.48 -9.61
CA ALA A 185 9.99 -8.52 -10.84
C ALA A 185 10.41 -7.35 -11.73
N ALA A 186 10.77 -7.64 -12.98
CA ALA A 186 10.91 -6.64 -14.03
C ALA A 186 9.53 -6.17 -14.46
N GLN A 187 9.30 -4.85 -14.51
CA GLN A 187 8.09 -4.26 -15.09
C GLN A 187 8.31 -3.89 -16.55
#